data_2e4be852f20a072f0765f1eb8f0d4c93
#
_entry.id   2e4be852f20a072f0765f1eb8f0d4c93
#
_cell.length_a   1.000
_cell.length_b   1.000
_cell.length_c   1.000
_cell.angle_alpha   90.00
_cell.angle_beta   90.00
_cell.angle_gamma   90.00
#
_symmetry.space_group_name_H-M   'P 1'
#
loop_
_entity.id
_entity.type
_entity.pdbx_description
1 polymer ?
#
loop_
_entity_poly.entity_id
_entity_poly.type
_entity_poly.pdbx_seq_one_letter_code
_entity_poly.pdbx_strand_id
1 'polypeptide(L)'
;MKLFDVNLVFSQIPTILSALPVTIELTIIATIIGYLLGLVLALIKINKIPVLRQLAVAYISVIRGTPILVQLYITYYGIPLLLKYHNMRYGTNYNINAIPAILFAIIALGLNQSAFDAEVIRASIQSVDKG
;
A
#
# COMPACT_ATOMS: atom_id res chain seq x y z
N MET A 1 -17.70 -28.33 -25.19
CA MET A 1 -16.98 -27.57 -24.18
C MET A 1 -17.95 -26.53 -23.60
N LYS A 2 -18.42 -26.67 -22.34
CA LYS A 2 -19.28 -25.63 -21.75
C LYS A 2 -18.39 -24.48 -21.35
N LEU A 3 -18.47 -23.36 -22.04
CA LEU A 3 -17.71 -22.13 -21.78
C LEU A 3 -17.99 -21.50 -20.40
N PHE A 4 -19.12 -21.88 -19.78
CA PHE A 4 -19.55 -21.39 -18.48
C PHE A 4 -20.21 -22.52 -17.70
N ASP A 5 -19.71 -22.83 -16.51
CA ASP A 5 -20.28 -23.85 -15.63
C ASP A 5 -20.86 -23.18 -14.38
N VAL A 6 -22.19 -23.07 -14.37
CA VAL A 6 -22.95 -22.44 -13.29
C VAL A 6 -22.77 -23.19 -11.96
N ASN A 7 -22.70 -24.53 -12.01
CA ASN A 7 -22.51 -25.33 -10.79
C ASN A 7 -21.14 -25.08 -10.16
N LEU A 8 -20.08 -24.91 -10.98
CA LEU A 8 -18.75 -24.55 -10.50
C LEU A 8 -18.77 -23.18 -9.80
N VAL A 9 -19.48 -22.20 -10.37
CA VAL A 9 -19.59 -20.86 -9.74
C VAL A 9 -20.21 -20.97 -8.35
N PHE A 10 -21.37 -21.65 -8.22
CA PHE A 10 -22.04 -21.80 -6.93
C PHE A 10 -21.22 -22.62 -5.93
N SER A 11 -20.49 -23.64 -6.36
CA SER A 11 -19.64 -24.46 -5.48
C SER A 11 -18.44 -23.68 -4.93
N GLN A 12 -17.98 -22.63 -5.62
CA GLN A 12 -16.85 -21.81 -5.18
C GLN A 12 -17.26 -20.66 -4.24
N ILE A 13 -18.55 -20.33 -4.12
CA ILE A 13 -19.02 -19.25 -3.25
C ILE A 13 -18.53 -19.42 -1.79
N PRO A 14 -18.64 -20.58 -1.14
CA PRO A 14 -18.15 -20.74 0.23
C PRO A 14 -16.64 -20.47 0.36
N THR A 15 -15.84 -20.89 -0.62
CA THR A 15 -14.39 -20.64 -0.66
C THR A 15 -14.09 -19.15 -0.78
N ILE A 16 -14.80 -18.43 -1.63
CA ILE A 16 -14.66 -16.98 -1.78
C ILE A 16 -15.05 -16.26 -0.49
N LEU A 17 -16.17 -16.65 0.13
CA LEU A 17 -16.64 -16.05 1.38
C LEU A 17 -15.70 -16.32 2.54
N SER A 18 -15.01 -17.45 2.58
CA SER A 18 -14.01 -17.76 3.61
C SER A 18 -12.78 -16.84 3.55
N ALA A 19 -12.46 -16.26 2.40
CA ALA A 19 -11.39 -15.28 2.24
C ALA A 19 -11.80 -13.82 2.60
N LEU A 20 -13.12 -13.57 2.76
CA LEU A 20 -13.63 -12.22 3.03
C LEU A 20 -13.06 -11.57 4.30
N PRO A 21 -12.88 -12.26 5.44
CA PRO A 21 -12.29 -11.67 6.64
C PRO A 21 -10.90 -11.11 6.39
N VAL A 22 -10.05 -11.85 5.67
CA VAL A 22 -8.69 -11.40 5.32
C VAL A 22 -8.72 -10.17 4.42
N THR A 23 -9.64 -10.13 3.46
CA THR A 23 -9.82 -8.98 2.56
C THR A 23 -10.26 -7.74 3.35
N ILE A 24 -11.19 -7.89 4.30
CA ILE A 24 -11.67 -6.79 5.15
C ILE A 24 -10.54 -6.28 6.04
N GLU A 25 -9.83 -7.18 6.73
CA GLU A 25 -8.71 -6.83 7.59
C GLU A 25 -7.64 -6.04 6.82
N LEU A 26 -7.22 -6.56 5.68
CA LEU A 26 -6.21 -5.93 4.82
C LEU A 26 -6.67 -4.55 4.34
N THR A 27 -7.93 -4.42 3.93
CA THR A 27 -8.51 -3.15 3.48
C THR A 27 -8.53 -2.11 4.61
N ILE A 28 -9.00 -2.50 5.80
CA ILE A 28 -9.08 -1.59 6.95
C ILE A 28 -7.68 -1.10 7.34
N ILE A 29 -6.73 -2.02 7.52
CA ILE A 29 -5.38 -1.68 7.97
C ILE A 29 -4.68 -0.80 6.92
N ALA A 30 -4.74 -1.18 5.63
CA ALA A 30 -4.12 -0.40 4.56
C ALA A 30 -4.74 1.00 4.44
N THR A 31 -6.06 1.13 4.61
CA THR A 31 -6.75 2.43 4.57
C THR A 31 -6.33 3.32 5.75
N ILE A 32 -6.26 2.78 6.97
CA ILE A 32 -5.82 3.55 8.14
C ILE A 32 -4.39 4.06 7.95
N ILE A 33 -3.48 3.18 7.54
CA ILE A 33 -2.08 3.55 7.29
C ILE A 33 -2.01 4.58 6.16
N GLY A 34 -2.71 4.34 5.07
CA GLY A 34 -2.77 5.22 3.91
C GLY A 34 -3.27 6.61 4.28
N TYR A 35 -4.37 6.69 5.02
CA TYR A 35 -4.94 7.96 5.46
C TYR A 35 -4.00 8.74 6.38
N LEU A 36 -3.39 8.09 7.38
CA LEU A 36 -2.48 8.76 8.31
C LEU A 36 -1.22 9.29 7.60
N LEU A 37 -0.59 8.47 6.75
CA LEU A 37 0.55 8.88 5.95
C LEU A 37 0.16 9.95 4.92
N GLY A 38 -0.99 9.79 4.28
CA GLY A 38 -1.54 10.76 3.33
C GLY A 38 -1.76 12.13 3.95
N LEU A 39 -2.31 12.17 5.18
CA LEU A 39 -2.47 13.41 5.94
C LEU A 39 -1.12 14.10 6.19
N VAL A 40 -0.11 13.36 6.64
CA VAL A 40 1.24 13.91 6.86
C VAL A 40 1.82 14.48 5.58
N LEU A 41 1.73 13.76 4.46
CA LEU A 41 2.21 14.21 3.15
C LEU A 41 1.44 15.46 2.67
N ALA A 42 0.13 15.50 2.87
CA ALA A 42 -0.69 16.67 2.53
C ALA A 42 -0.26 17.91 3.32
N LEU A 43 -0.07 17.78 4.64
CA LEU A 43 0.39 18.87 5.50
C LEU A 43 1.78 19.38 5.12
N ILE A 44 2.72 18.48 4.80
CA ILE A 44 4.05 18.84 4.30
C ILE A 44 3.96 19.69 3.03
N LYS A 45 3.07 19.30 2.10
CA LYS A 45 2.85 20.04 0.85
C LYS A 45 2.17 21.39 1.06
N ILE A 46 1.18 21.47 1.94
CA ILE A 46 0.44 22.70 2.26
C ILE A 46 1.37 23.72 2.94
N ASN A 47 2.12 23.27 3.93
CA ASN A 47 3.03 24.13 4.70
C ASN A 47 4.34 24.45 3.95
N LYS A 48 4.50 23.92 2.73
CA LYS A 48 5.68 24.16 1.86
C LYS A 48 7.01 23.93 2.56
N ILE A 49 7.10 22.91 3.46
CA ILE A 49 8.30 22.61 4.22
C ILE A 49 9.45 22.33 3.24
N PRO A 50 10.56 23.09 3.29
CA PRO A 50 11.68 22.93 2.37
C PRO A 50 12.21 21.48 2.40
N VAL A 51 12.70 20.97 1.27
CA VAL A 51 13.22 19.61 1.08
C VAL A 51 12.11 18.55 1.24
N LEU A 52 11.38 18.49 2.36
CA LEU A 52 10.32 17.50 2.59
C LEU A 52 9.20 17.60 1.55
N ARG A 53 8.85 18.81 1.12
CA ARG A 53 7.88 19.01 0.05
C ARG A 53 8.36 18.36 -1.27
N GLN A 54 9.62 18.52 -1.63
CA GLN A 54 10.16 17.94 -2.86
C GLN A 54 10.15 16.40 -2.79
N LEU A 55 10.53 15.84 -1.64
CA LEU A 55 10.47 14.39 -1.40
C LEU A 55 9.03 13.88 -1.44
N ALA A 56 8.09 14.58 -0.82
CA ALA A 56 6.68 14.21 -0.87
C ALA A 56 6.12 14.25 -2.29
N VAL A 57 6.46 15.27 -3.09
CA VAL A 57 6.04 15.37 -4.49
C VAL A 57 6.64 14.22 -5.31
N ALA A 58 7.92 13.93 -5.16
CA ALA A 58 8.57 12.84 -5.86
C ALA A 58 7.94 11.48 -5.48
N TYR A 59 7.74 11.22 -4.19
CA TYR A 59 7.07 10.04 -3.69
C TYR A 59 5.68 9.85 -4.29
N ILE A 60 4.82 10.88 -4.18
CA ILE A 60 3.45 10.85 -4.71
C ILE A 60 3.45 10.61 -6.22
N SER A 61 4.36 11.25 -6.96
CA SER A 61 4.45 11.09 -8.41
C SER A 61 4.84 9.67 -8.80
N VAL A 62 5.82 9.07 -8.11
CA VAL A 62 6.28 7.70 -8.38
C VAL A 62 5.18 6.69 -8.04
N ILE A 63 4.58 6.81 -6.85
CA ILE A 63 3.57 5.86 -6.41
C ILE A 63 2.32 5.91 -7.28
N ARG A 64 1.83 7.10 -7.63
CA ARG A 64 0.66 7.24 -8.50
C ARG A 64 0.96 6.94 -9.97
N GLY A 65 2.22 7.03 -10.38
CA GLY A 65 2.67 6.71 -11.73
C GLY A 65 3.00 5.23 -11.96
N THR A 66 2.98 4.40 -10.92
CA THR A 66 3.29 2.97 -11.01
C THR A 66 2.08 2.09 -10.70
N PRO A 67 1.84 1.00 -11.45
CA PRO A 67 0.75 0.06 -11.16
C PRO A 67 0.91 -0.57 -9.78
N ILE A 68 -0.19 -0.71 -9.03
CA ILE A 68 -0.19 -1.33 -7.69
C ILE A 68 0.39 -2.75 -7.71
N LEU A 69 0.17 -3.50 -8.78
CA LEU A 69 0.71 -4.85 -8.92
C LEU A 69 2.25 -4.85 -8.88
N VAL A 70 2.88 -3.86 -9.54
CA VAL A 70 4.34 -3.68 -9.51
C VAL A 70 4.82 -3.37 -8.09
N GLN A 71 4.11 -2.51 -7.37
CA GLN A 71 4.43 -2.18 -5.98
C GLN A 71 4.31 -3.40 -5.06
N LEU A 72 3.29 -4.24 -5.26
CA LEU A 72 3.13 -5.52 -4.55
C LEU A 72 4.32 -6.46 -4.81
N TYR A 73 4.77 -6.59 -6.05
CA TYR A 73 5.94 -7.42 -6.37
C TYR A 73 7.23 -6.85 -5.78
N ILE A 74 7.42 -5.53 -5.82
CA ILE A 74 8.59 -4.89 -5.21
C ILE A 74 8.63 -5.12 -3.70
N THR A 75 7.50 -5.01 -2.99
CA THR A 75 7.47 -5.27 -1.55
C THR A 75 7.66 -6.75 -1.23
N TYR A 76 6.97 -7.63 -1.95
CA TYR A 76 6.99 -9.06 -1.69
C TYR A 76 8.34 -9.72 -1.97
N TYR A 77 9.03 -9.31 -3.03
CA TYR A 77 10.33 -9.87 -3.40
C TYR A 77 11.50 -8.96 -3.00
N GLY A 78 11.34 -7.65 -3.07
CA GLY A 78 12.42 -6.69 -2.82
C GLY A 78 12.77 -6.60 -1.34
N ILE A 79 11.80 -6.53 -0.43
CA ILE A 79 12.06 -6.46 1.01
C ILE A 79 12.82 -7.69 1.52
N PRO A 80 12.40 -8.94 1.22
CA PRO A 80 13.17 -10.12 1.56
C PRO A 80 14.60 -10.14 0.99
N LEU A 81 14.75 -9.68 -0.25
CA LEU A 81 16.07 -9.60 -0.89
C LEU A 81 17.00 -8.61 -0.17
N LEU A 82 16.48 -7.44 0.20
CA LEU A 82 17.23 -6.45 0.97
C LEU A 82 17.62 -6.97 2.36
N LEU A 83 16.71 -7.67 3.06
CA LEU A 83 16.99 -8.28 4.36
C LEU A 83 18.05 -9.39 4.24
N LYS A 84 17.99 -10.20 3.19
CA LYS A 84 19.01 -11.21 2.91
C LYS A 84 20.38 -10.59 2.66
N TYR A 85 20.44 -9.53 1.86
CA TYR A 85 21.66 -8.78 1.63
C TYR A 85 22.21 -8.18 2.94
N HIS A 86 21.34 -7.60 3.76
CA HIS A 86 21.71 -7.05 5.07
C HIS A 86 22.29 -8.14 5.99
N ASN A 87 21.63 -9.29 6.07
CA ASN A 87 22.15 -10.44 6.85
C ASN A 87 23.57 -10.83 6.40
N MET A 88 23.77 -10.93 5.09
CA MET A 88 25.09 -11.29 4.52
C MET A 88 26.16 -10.24 4.78
N ARG A 89 25.79 -8.95 4.70
CA ARG A 89 26.72 -7.83 4.81
C ARG A 89 27.16 -7.54 6.25
N TYR A 90 26.24 -7.67 7.20
CA TYR A 90 26.42 -7.25 8.59
C TYR A 90 26.41 -8.42 9.59
N GLY A 91 26.34 -9.68 9.12
CA GLY A 91 26.30 -10.85 9.99
C GLY A 91 25.04 -10.96 10.85
N THR A 92 23.96 -10.27 10.49
CA THR A 92 22.66 -10.36 11.17
C THR A 92 21.93 -11.63 10.76
N ASN A 93 20.95 -12.08 11.56
CA ASN A 93 20.20 -13.31 11.29
C ASN A 93 18.68 -13.04 11.36
N TYR A 94 18.19 -12.08 10.57
CA TYR A 94 16.75 -11.88 10.45
C TYR A 94 16.10 -13.07 9.75
N ASN A 95 15.09 -13.65 10.37
CA ASN A 95 14.33 -14.75 9.77
C ASN A 95 13.33 -14.22 8.75
N ILE A 96 13.76 -14.16 7.49
CA ILE A 96 12.97 -13.63 6.39
C ILE A 96 11.71 -14.47 6.13
N ASN A 97 11.82 -15.80 6.33
CA ASN A 97 10.71 -16.73 6.08
C ASN A 97 9.59 -16.63 7.14
N ALA A 98 9.86 -15.97 8.27
CA ALA A 98 8.85 -15.74 9.31
C ALA A 98 7.93 -14.54 9.00
N ILE A 99 8.24 -13.74 7.97
CA ILE A 99 7.43 -12.57 7.62
C ILE A 99 6.21 -13.04 6.82
N PRO A 100 4.98 -12.84 7.33
CA PRO A 100 3.78 -13.27 6.62
C PRO A 100 3.55 -12.43 5.35
N ALA A 101 3.08 -13.09 4.29
CA ALA A 101 2.83 -12.46 3.00
C ALA A 101 1.87 -11.25 3.08
N ILE A 102 0.90 -11.30 4.00
CA ILE A 102 -0.06 -10.22 4.23
C ILE A 102 0.61 -8.90 4.64
N LEU A 103 1.74 -8.96 5.34
CA LEU A 103 2.46 -7.76 5.75
C LEU A 103 3.01 -6.99 4.55
N PHE A 104 3.54 -7.68 3.54
CA PHE A 104 4.01 -7.04 2.30
C PHE A 104 2.85 -6.40 1.53
N ALA A 105 1.68 -7.05 1.54
CA ALA A 105 0.48 -6.49 0.93
C ALA A 105 0.00 -5.23 1.67
N ILE A 106 -0.02 -5.24 3.00
CA ILE A 106 -0.36 -4.06 3.82
C ILE A 106 0.58 -2.90 3.51
N ILE A 107 1.89 -3.15 3.43
CA ILE A 107 2.87 -2.12 3.10
C ILE A 107 2.60 -1.52 1.71
N ALA A 108 2.47 -2.37 0.70
CA ALA A 108 2.25 -1.90 -0.67
C ALA A 108 0.93 -1.10 -0.81
N LEU A 109 -0.16 -1.65 -0.27
CA LEU A 109 -1.49 -1.01 -0.35
C LEU A 109 -1.55 0.27 0.48
N GLY A 110 -0.98 0.27 1.69
CA GLY A 110 -0.93 1.47 2.53
C GLY A 110 -0.11 2.60 1.92
N LEU A 111 1.06 2.29 1.34
CA LEU A 111 1.86 3.26 0.62
C LEU A 111 1.14 3.78 -0.63
N ASN A 112 0.53 2.90 -1.41
CA ASN A 112 -0.24 3.30 -2.58
C ASN A 112 -1.38 4.24 -2.18
N GLN A 113 -2.21 3.84 -1.22
CA GLN A 113 -3.33 4.63 -0.73
C GLN A 113 -2.88 6.01 -0.22
N SER A 114 -1.76 6.09 0.52
CA SER A 114 -1.26 7.34 1.08
C SER A 114 -0.96 8.41 0.03
N ALA A 115 -0.50 8.00 -1.15
CA ALA A 115 -0.19 8.93 -2.23
C ALA A 115 -1.46 9.52 -2.87
N PHE A 116 -2.54 8.75 -2.95
CA PHE A 116 -3.84 9.24 -3.42
C PHE A 116 -4.52 10.10 -2.35
N ASP A 117 -4.56 9.65 -1.09
CA ASP A 117 -5.17 10.39 0.01
C ASP A 117 -4.48 11.74 0.25
N ALA A 118 -3.16 11.81 0.09
CA ALA A 118 -2.42 13.07 0.21
C ALA A 118 -2.94 14.16 -0.73
N GLU A 119 -3.25 13.82 -1.98
CA GLU A 119 -3.78 14.80 -2.94
C GLU A 119 -5.24 15.13 -2.66
N VAL A 120 -6.05 14.15 -2.29
CA VAL A 120 -7.46 14.36 -1.93
C VAL A 120 -7.55 15.28 -0.71
N ILE A 121 -6.82 14.98 0.37
CA ILE A 121 -6.80 15.78 1.60
C ILE A 121 -6.29 17.21 1.30
N ARG A 122 -5.20 17.33 0.54
CA ARG A 122 -4.66 18.62 0.14
C ARG A 122 -5.68 19.45 -0.63
N ALA A 123 -6.34 18.85 -1.61
CA ALA A 123 -7.35 19.53 -2.42
C ALA A 123 -8.56 19.95 -1.57
N SER A 124 -9.04 19.08 -0.68
CA SER A 124 -10.16 19.36 0.22
C SER A 124 -9.86 20.52 1.17
N ILE A 125 -8.67 20.51 1.80
CA ILE A 125 -8.27 21.62 2.71
C ILE A 125 -8.17 22.96 1.93
N GLN A 126 -7.67 22.93 0.70
CA GLN A 126 -7.50 24.13 -0.10
C GLN A 126 -8.80 24.65 -0.75
N SER A 127 -9.84 23.81 -0.82
CA SER A 127 -11.15 24.19 -1.35
C SER A 127 -12.04 24.91 -0.34
N VAL A 128 -11.71 24.83 0.95
CA VAL A 128 -12.46 25.55 1.99
C VAL A 128 -12.18 27.04 1.86
N ASP A 129 -13.24 27.81 1.65
CA ASP A 129 -13.16 29.28 1.54
C ASP A 129 -12.65 29.87 2.87
N LYS A 130 -11.68 30.75 2.77
CA LYS A 130 -11.04 31.31 3.98
C LYS A 130 -11.81 32.50 4.57
N GLY A 131 -13.07 32.66 4.13
CA GLY A 131 -13.96 33.70 4.68
C GLY A 131 -13.52 35.13 4.35
#